data_fcb5b782dc1af8cef3335e8b4bed0a52
#
_entry.id   fcb5b782dc1af8cef3335e8b4bed0a52
#
_cell.length_a   1.000
_cell.length_b   1.000
_cell.length_c   1.000
_cell.angle_alpha   90.00
_cell.angle_beta   90.00
_cell.angle_gamma   90.00
#
_symmetry.space_group_name_H-M   'P 1'
#
loop_
_entity.id
_entity.type
_entity.pdbx_description
1 polymer ?
#
loop_
_entity_poly.entity_id
_entity_poly.type
_entity_poly.pdbx_seq_one_letter_code
_entity_poly.pdbx_strand_id
1 'polypeptide(L)'
;TRIAGVDPESGLTFELDSVPVCCTVTIDPVTNDPVEDLTCTVSAFDCSALIAWNLGSAYSQIEVLLDNVLLFDLDGAATSVLLTLPEGQTFSACVRATTICGFVTTPVCCDVTCGPEFVRGDSNADGLVDLSDPIATLNFLFIGGSVPCDAAADSNGDDAIDLSDTIYLLGYLFGAGAPPPAPHPNCGAASGALGCESFAPCP
;
A
#
# COMPACT_ATOMS: atom_id res chain seq x y z
N THR A 1 14.41 34.34 -19.26
CA THR A 1 14.43 35.74 -19.81
C THR A 1 15.08 36.64 -18.78
N ARG A 2 16.16 37.28 -19.15
CA ARG A 2 16.85 38.24 -18.26
C ARG A 2 16.03 39.52 -18.24
N ILE A 3 15.78 40.05 -17.08
CA ILE A 3 15.14 41.34 -16.86
C ILE A 3 16.22 42.28 -16.31
N ALA A 4 16.54 43.34 -17.03
CA ALA A 4 17.42 44.41 -16.59
C ALA A 4 16.59 45.60 -16.12
N GLY A 5 16.91 46.16 -14.99
CA GLY A 5 16.27 47.34 -14.43
C GLY A 5 17.32 48.35 -13.93
N VAL A 6 16.88 49.57 -13.72
CA VAL A 6 17.64 50.64 -13.08
C VAL A 6 16.85 51.08 -11.85
N ASP A 7 17.51 51.06 -10.71
CA ASP A 7 16.93 51.60 -9.47
C ASP A 7 16.80 53.12 -9.61
N PRO A 8 15.56 53.67 -9.47
CA PRO A 8 15.31 55.07 -9.71
C PRO A 8 15.90 56.03 -8.66
N GLU A 9 16.24 55.53 -7.45
CA GLU A 9 16.79 56.32 -6.36
C GLU A 9 18.30 56.29 -6.31
N SER A 10 18.90 55.14 -6.60
CA SER A 10 20.37 54.96 -6.55
C SER A 10 21.07 55.03 -7.92
N GLY A 11 20.31 54.90 -9.00
CA GLY A 11 20.86 54.85 -10.38
C GLY A 11 21.65 53.56 -10.69
N LEU A 12 21.63 52.60 -9.79
CA LEU A 12 22.34 51.33 -9.97
C LEU A 12 21.56 50.42 -10.96
N THR A 13 22.30 49.85 -11.92
CA THR A 13 21.73 48.83 -12.80
C THR A 13 21.80 47.46 -12.14
N PHE A 14 20.72 46.69 -12.21
CA PHE A 14 20.68 45.31 -11.78
C PHE A 14 20.22 44.41 -12.92
N GLU A 15 20.83 43.25 -13.05
CA GLU A 15 20.37 42.16 -13.89
C GLU A 15 19.81 41.09 -12.99
N LEU A 16 18.54 40.75 -13.16
CA LEU A 16 17.93 39.60 -12.55
C LEU A 16 17.91 38.47 -13.58
N ASP A 17 18.66 37.41 -13.30
CA ASP A 17 18.41 36.16 -14.02
C ASP A 17 16.97 35.72 -13.68
N SER A 18 16.19 35.33 -14.68
CA SER A 18 14.86 34.77 -14.48
C SER A 18 14.96 33.39 -13.83
N VAL A 19 15.28 33.35 -12.56
CA VAL A 19 14.83 32.31 -11.68
C VAL A 19 13.30 32.42 -11.65
N PRO A 20 12.54 31.34 -11.77
CA PRO A 20 11.09 31.43 -11.59
C PRO A 20 10.82 32.16 -10.28
N VAL A 21 10.13 33.31 -10.38
CA VAL A 21 9.81 34.13 -9.21
C VAL A 21 8.76 33.36 -8.40
N CYS A 22 9.23 32.55 -7.48
CA CYS A 22 8.41 31.84 -6.53
C CYS A 22 7.90 32.74 -5.39
N CYS A 23 8.17 34.03 -5.42
CA CYS A 23 7.93 34.88 -4.27
C CYS A 23 7.24 36.19 -4.65
N THR A 24 6.00 36.12 -5.06
CA THR A 24 5.08 37.17 -4.66
C THR A 24 4.60 36.77 -3.27
N VAL A 25 5.07 37.48 -2.24
CA VAL A 25 4.56 37.31 -0.87
C VAL A 25 3.12 37.84 -0.84
N THR A 26 2.20 37.06 -1.29
CA THR A 26 0.86 37.05 -0.76
C THR A 26 0.95 36.12 0.44
N ILE A 27 0.63 36.60 1.63
CA ILE A 27 0.50 35.79 2.85
C ILE A 27 -0.83 35.01 2.74
N ASP A 28 -0.98 34.22 1.70
CA ASP A 28 -1.85 33.06 1.78
C ASP A 28 -1.04 31.96 2.49
N PRO A 29 -1.63 31.24 3.41
CA PRO A 29 -0.95 30.06 3.93
C PRO A 29 -0.51 29.27 2.69
N VAL A 30 0.81 29.12 2.53
CA VAL A 30 1.36 28.23 1.51
C VAL A 30 0.74 26.89 1.83
N THR A 31 -0.32 26.55 1.14
CA THR A 31 -0.86 25.21 1.19
C THR A 31 0.25 24.37 0.57
N ASN A 32 0.98 23.66 1.42
CA ASN A 32 1.85 22.57 0.99
C ASN A 32 0.90 21.48 0.51
N ASP A 33 0.25 21.73 -0.64
CA ASP A 33 -0.70 20.78 -1.18
C ASP A 33 0.08 19.50 -1.52
N PRO A 34 -0.23 18.39 -0.84
CA PRO A 34 0.36 17.11 -1.18
C PRO A 34 -0.11 16.68 -2.59
N VAL A 35 0.46 15.61 -3.10
CA VAL A 35 -0.13 14.95 -4.27
C VAL A 35 -1.56 14.53 -3.96
N GLU A 36 -2.43 14.58 -4.98
CA GLU A 36 -3.85 14.29 -4.83
C GLU A 36 -4.18 12.90 -5.37
N ASP A 37 -5.30 12.33 -4.91
CA ASP A 37 -5.89 11.10 -5.44
C ASP A 37 -4.88 9.95 -5.55
N LEU A 38 -4.05 9.76 -4.51
CA LEU A 38 -3.10 8.63 -4.49
C LEU A 38 -3.87 7.31 -4.59
N THR A 39 -3.53 6.52 -5.58
CA THR A 39 -4.07 5.18 -5.79
C THR A 39 -2.95 4.16 -5.85
N CYS A 40 -3.16 3.03 -5.20
CA CYS A 40 -2.24 1.90 -5.20
C CYS A 40 -2.98 0.66 -5.69
N THR A 41 -2.54 0.12 -6.82
CA THR A 41 -3.13 -1.07 -7.43
C THR A 41 -2.06 -2.14 -7.53
N VAL A 42 -2.32 -3.30 -6.95
CA VAL A 42 -1.37 -4.44 -6.96
C VAL A 42 -1.91 -5.55 -7.86
N SER A 43 -1.06 -6.08 -8.72
CA SER A 43 -1.34 -7.27 -9.51
C SER A 43 -1.00 -8.51 -8.67
N ALA A 44 -1.98 -9.37 -8.47
CA ALA A 44 -1.81 -10.63 -7.73
C ALA A 44 -0.92 -11.65 -8.47
N PHE A 45 -0.72 -11.48 -9.81
CA PHE A 45 0.02 -12.45 -10.61
C PHE A 45 1.54 -12.30 -10.57
N ASP A 46 2.02 -11.06 -10.52
CA ASP A 46 3.44 -10.75 -10.66
C ASP A 46 3.96 -9.80 -9.60
N CYS A 47 3.15 -9.53 -8.59
CA CYS A 47 3.47 -8.63 -7.50
C CYS A 47 3.90 -7.23 -7.96
N SER A 48 3.43 -6.80 -9.12
CA SER A 48 3.64 -5.44 -9.56
C SER A 48 2.61 -4.51 -8.93
N ALA A 49 3.08 -3.45 -8.29
CA ALA A 49 2.26 -2.41 -7.70
C ALA A 49 2.38 -1.14 -8.53
N LEU A 50 1.27 -0.68 -9.09
CA LEU A 50 1.17 0.62 -9.73
C LEU A 50 0.74 1.65 -8.67
N ILE A 51 1.64 2.56 -8.35
CA ILE A 51 1.38 3.72 -7.51
C ILE A 51 1.13 4.90 -8.43
N ALA A 52 -0.05 5.50 -8.39
CA ALA A 52 -0.42 6.63 -9.24
C ALA A 52 -1.06 7.76 -8.44
N TRP A 53 -0.83 9.00 -8.86
CA TRP A 53 -1.30 10.22 -8.19
C TRP A 53 -1.59 11.33 -9.18
N ASN A 54 -2.36 12.31 -8.74
CA ASN A 54 -2.57 13.55 -9.45
C ASN A 54 -1.67 14.67 -8.90
N LEU A 55 -1.31 15.60 -9.76
CA LEU A 55 -0.52 16.77 -9.39
C LEU A 55 -1.47 17.92 -9.04
N GLY A 56 -1.59 18.26 -7.75
CA GLY A 56 -2.41 19.41 -7.29
C GLY A 56 -1.76 20.75 -7.60
N SER A 57 -0.43 20.78 -7.80
CA SER A 57 0.32 21.98 -8.13
C SER A 57 1.58 21.66 -8.94
N ALA A 58 2.42 22.66 -9.21
CA ALA A 58 3.68 22.45 -9.90
C ALA A 58 4.77 22.06 -8.89
N TYR A 59 5.39 20.91 -9.13
CA TYR A 59 6.49 20.39 -8.30
C TYR A 59 7.81 20.40 -9.09
N SER A 60 8.92 20.48 -8.36
CA SER A 60 10.27 20.33 -8.92
C SER A 60 10.74 18.88 -8.85
N GLN A 61 10.19 18.09 -7.91
CA GLN A 61 10.65 16.74 -7.59
C GLN A 61 9.50 15.95 -6.95
N ILE A 62 9.41 14.67 -7.26
CA ILE A 62 8.52 13.69 -6.62
C ILE A 62 9.38 12.58 -6.04
N GLU A 63 9.19 12.28 -4.77
CA GLU A 63 9.86 11.19 -4.08
C GLU A 63 8.87 10.10 -3.72
N VAL A 64 9.20 8.85 -4.04
CA VAL A 64 8.42 7.67 -3.67
C VAL A 64 9.19 6.87 -2.63
N LEU A 65 8.54 6.65 -1.50
CA LEU A 65 9.09 5.94 -0.37
C LEU A 65 8.33 4.64 -0.15
N LEU A 66 9.03 3.62 0.31
CA LEU A 66 8.44 2.37 0.78
C LEU A 66 8.92 2.16 2.23
N ASP A 67 8.01 2.06 3.19
CA ASP A 67 8.30 1.99 4.63
C ASP A 67 9.27 3.10 5.10
N ASN A 68 9.05 4.32 4.60
CA ASN A 68 9.90 5.50 4.83
C ASN A 68 11.32 5.43 4.23
N VAL A 69 11.62 4.42 3.41
CA VAL A 69 12.88 4.35 2.66
C VAL A 69 12.66 4.93 1.26
N LEU A 70 13.48 5.90 0.87
CA LEU A 70 13.42 6.50 -0.47
C LEU A 70 13.80 5.46 -1.53
N LEU A 71 12.88 5.15 -2.44
CA LEU A 71 13.12 4.26 -3.57
C LEU A 71 13.36 5.02 -4.88
N PHE A 72 12.53 6.03 -5.14
CA PHE A 72 12.59 6.78 -6.39
C PHE A 72 12.59 8.28 -6.11
N ASP A 73 13.44 8.94 -6.89
CA ASP A 73 13.52 10.39 -7.03
C ASP A 73 13.16 10.71 -8.48
N LEU A 74 12.00 11.28 -8.69
CA LEU A 74 11.38 11.47 -10.00
C LEU A 74 11.26 12.95 -10.34
N ASP A 75 11.15 13.24 -11.63
CA ASP A 75 10.80 14.59 -12.11
C ASP A 75 9.46 15.05 -11.54
N GLY A 76 9.34 16.34 -11.26
CA GLY A 76 8.13 16.94 -10.69
C GLY A 76 6.85 16.81 -11.52
N ALA A 77 6.95 16.34 -12.76
CA ALA A 77 5.82 16.04 -13.63
C ALA A 77 5.40 14.55 -13.61
N ALA A 78 6.10 13.70 -12.85
CA ALA A 78 5.76 12.29 -12.74
C ALA A 78 4.40 12.10 -12.04
N THR A 79 3.60 11.16 -12.53
CA THR A 79 2.26 10.85 -12.00
C THR A 79 2.06 9.40 -11.63
N SER A 80 3.06 8.56 -11.85
CA SER A 80 3.00 7.15 -11.47
C SER A 80 4.38 6.50 -11.42
N VAL A 81 4.45 5.38 -10.72
CA VAL A 81 5.60 4.47 -10.71
C VAL A 81 5.10 3.03 -10.60
N LEU A 82 5.83 2.10 -11.22
CA LEU A 82 5.59 0.67 -11.09
C LEU A 82 6.69 0.06 -10.22
N LEU A 83 6.27 -0.68 -9.19
CA LEU A 83 7.13 -1.39 -8.25
C LEU A 83 6.91 -2.89 -8.42
N THR A 84 7.94 -3.71 -8.15
CA THR A 84 7.77 -5.15 -7.93
C THR A 84 8.02 -5.41 -6.46
N LEU A 85 7.04 -6.01 -5.78
CA LEU A 85 7.05 -6.26 -4.35
C LEU A 85 7.38 -7.73 -4.06
N PRO A 86 8.01 -8.04 -2.93
CA PRO A 86 8.06 -9.41 -2.43
C PRO A 86 6.67 -9.92 -2.06
N GLU A 87 6.42 -11.21 -2.32
CA GLU A 87 5.18 -11.87 -1.92
C GLU A 87 5.03 -11.95 -0.39
N GLY A 88 3.78 -11.92 0.08
CA GLY A 88 3.43 -12.15 1.48
C GLY A 88 3.77 -11.00 2.44
N GLN A 89 4.16 -9.83 1.94
CA GLN A 89 4.48 -8.68 2.78
C GLN A 89 3.63 -7.47 2.42
N THR A 90 3.26 -6.72 3.46
CA THR A 90 2.59 -5.43 3.32
C THR A 90 3.61 -4.31 3.47
N PHE A 91 3.58 -3.36 2.56
CA PHE A 91 4.43 -2.17 2.57
C PHE A 91 3.58 -0.92 2.58
N SER A 92 4.04 0.12 3.24
CA SER A 92 3.45 1.45 3.16
C SER A 92 4.15 2.25 2.06
N ALA A 93 3.46 2.40 0.92
CA ALA A 93 3.96 3.21 -0.20
C ALA A 93 3.51 4.66 -0.01
N CYS A 94 4.46 5.57 0.07
CA CYS A 94 4.22 6.98 0.29
C CYS A 94 4.79 7.82 -0.86
N VAL A 95 4.06 8.87 -1.22
CA VAL A 95 4.50 9.85 -2.21
C VAL A 95 4.54 11.22 -1.55
N ARG A 96 5.66 11.92 -1.68
CA ARG A 96 5.81 13.32 -1.29
C ARG A 96 6.42 14.12 -2.42
N ALA A 97 6.15 15.39 -2.45
CA ALA A 97 6.59 16.28 -3.50
C ALA A 97 7.41 17.44 -2.94
N THR A 98 8.33 17.94 -3.74
CA THR A 98 9.00 19.22 -3.48
C THR A 98 8.46 20.25 -4.46
N THR A 99 7.90 21.34 -3.95
CA THR A 99 7.39 22.43 -4.79
C THR A 99 8.53 23.12 -5.53
N ILE A 100 8.21 23.87 -6.57
CA ILE A 100 9.19 24.68 -7.31
C ILE A 100 9.90 25.73 -6.43
N CYS A 101 9.34 26.04 -5.26
CA CYS A 101 9.92 26.93 -4.25
C CYS A 101 10.77 26.20 -3.19
N GLY A 102 10.94 24.88 -3.31
CA GLY A 102 11.77 24.06 -2.43
C GLY A 102 11.10 23.61 -1.12
N PHE A 103 9.77 23.76 -0.99
CA PHE A 103 9.03 23.23 0.15
C PHE A 103 8.67 21.77 -0.08
N VAL A 104 8.93 20.92 0.91
CA VAL A 104 8.56 19.50 0.87
C VAL A 104 7.15 19.34 1.46
N THR A 105 6.27 18.66 0.72
CA THR A 105 4.90 18.38 1.15
C THR A 105 4.85 17.28 2.20
N THR A 106 3.75 17.17 2.92
CA THR A 106 3.46 15.98 3.73
C THR A 106 3.29 14.77 2.81
N PRO A 107 3.87 13.60 3.16
CA PRO A 107 3.66 12.40 2.35
C PRO A 107 2.20 11.93 2.42
N VAL A 108 1.69 11.45 1.29
CA VAL A 108 0.42 10.72 1.18
C VAL A 108 0.77 9.26 0.99
N CYS A 109 0.12 8.37 1.74
CA CYS A 109 0.48 6.96 1.79
C CYS A 109 -0.71 6.06 1.49
N CYS A 110 -0.42 4.88 0.95
CA CYS A 110 -1.32 3.74 0.82
C CYS A 110 -0.57 2.46 1.15
N ASP A 111 -1.27 1.48 1.68
CA ASP A 111 -0.68 0.18 1.92
C ASP A 111 -0.80 -0.69 0.67
N VAL A 112 0.28 -1.39 0.34
CA VAL A 112 0.38 -2.32 -0.79
C VAL A 112 0.81 -3.68 -0.28
N THR A 113 0.00 -4.70 -0.55
CA THR A 113 0.28 -6.08 -0.17
C THR A 113 0.29 -6.93 -1.42
N CYS A 114 1.31 -7.74 -1.58
CA CYS A 114 1.37 -8.70 -2.68
C CYS A 114 1.09 -10.10 -2.17
N GLY A 115 0.23 -10.80 -2.87
CA GLY A 115 -0.14 -12.19 -2.64
C GLY A 115 -1.57 -12.45 -3.09
N PRO A 116 -1.94 -13.70 -3.33
CA PRO A 116 -3.32 -14.05 -3.63
C PRO A 116 -4.21 -13.63 -2.47
N GLU A 117 -5.37 -13.09 -2.81
CA GLU A 117 -6.40 -12.81 -1.82
C GLU A 117 -7.05 -14.11 -1.36
N PHE A 118 -7.41 -14.17 -0.08
CA PHE A 118 -8.09 -15.32 0.51
C PHE A 118 -9.07 -14.87 1.60
N VAL A 119 -9.90 -15.80 2.09
CA VAL A 119 -10.72 -15.62 3.28
C VAL A 119 -10.16 -16.48 4.40
N ARG A 120 -9.74 -15.85 5.50
CA ARG A 120 -9.23 -16.57 6.67
C ARG A 120 -10.31 -17.44 7.31
N GLY A 121 -9.98 -18.72 7.52
CA GLY A 121 -10.92 -19.72 8.03
C GLY A 121 -11.59 -20.57 6.96
N ASP A 122 -11.52 -20.21 5.67
CA ASP A 122 -11.98 -21.04 4.54
C ASP A 122 -10.83 -21.94 4.08
N SER A 123 -10.56 -22.97 4.86
CA SER A 123 -9.40 -23.86 4.69
C SER A 123 -9.52 -24.78 3.48
N ASN A 124 -10.74 -25.07 3.02
CA ASN A 124 -11.02 -25.92 1.86
C ASN A 124 -11.17 -25.12 0.56
N ALA A 125 -11.19 -23.78 0.64
CA ALA A 125 -11.37 -22.85 -0.47
C ALA A 125 -12.65 -23.10 -1.28
N ASP A 126 -13.79 -23.33 -0.59
CA ASP A 126 -15.11 -23.47 -1.23
C ASP A 126 -15.92 -22.16 -1.24
N GLY A 127 -15.41 -21.08 -0.62
CA GLY A 127 -16.02 -19.78 -0.53
C GLY A 127 -16.95 -19.60 0.67
N LEU A 128 -17.02 -20.57 1.56
CA LEU A 128 -17.81 -20.52 2.79
C LEU A 128 -16.92 -20.82 3.99
N VAL A 129 -17.15 -20.14 5.09
CA VAL A 129 -16.51 -20.48 6.37
C VAL A 129 -17.51 -21.24 7.21
N ASP A 130 -17.40 -22.58 7.23
CA ASP A 130 -18.32 -23.46 7.91
C ASP A 130 -17.62 -24.68 8.56
N LEU A 131 -18.39 -25.72 8.90
CA LEU A 131 -17.84 -26.93 9.57
C LEU A 131 -16.89 -27.73 8.67
N SER A 132 -16.95 -27.58 7.35
CA SER A 132 -16.07 -28.29 6.43
C SER A 132 -14.60 -27.84 6.56
N ASP A 133 -14.36 -26.59 6.97
CA ASP A 133 -13.04 -25.99 7.08
C ASP A 133 -12.21 -26.56 8.23
N PRO A 134 -12.71 -26.59 9.49
CA PRO A 134 -11.95 -27.24 10.54
C PRO A 134 -11.74 -28.75 10.27
N ILE A 135 -12.66 -29.40 9.53
CA ILE A 135 -12.44 -30.78 9.08
C ILE A 135 -11.31 -30.86 8.04
N ALA A 136 -11.24 -29.93 7.09
CA ALA A 136 -10.14 -29.86 6.12
C ALA A 136 -8.79 -29.63 6.80
N THR A 137 -8.72 -28.72 7.77
CA THR A 137 -7.51 -28.48 8.57
C THR A 137 -7.11 -29.74 9.37
N LEU A 138 -8.05 -30.44 10.00
CA LEU A 138 -7.75 -31.71 10.69
C LEU A 138 -7.24 -32.80 9.72
N ASN A 139 -7.82 -32.90 8.53
CA ASN A 139 -7.37 -33.83 7.51
C ASN A 139 -5.93 -33.51 7.06
N PHE A 140 -5.61 -32.24 6.89
CA PHE A 140 -4.24 -31.79 6.59
C PHE A 140 -3.27 -32.20 7.70
N LEU A 141 -3.59 -31.91 8.96
CA LEU A 141 -2.71 -32.14 10.09
C LEU A 141 -2.46 -33.62 10.40
N PHE A 142 -3.50 -34.49 10.25
CA PHE A 142 -3.44 -35.85 10.82
C PHE A 142 -3.55 -36.98 9.79
N ILE A 143 -4.05 -36.69 8.56
CA ILE A 143 -4.35 -37.75 7.58
C ILE A 143 -3.54 -37.55 6.28
N GLY A 144 -2.83 -36.43 6.15
CA GLY A 144 -2.03 -36.10 4.96
C GLY A 144 -2.86 -35.51 3.82
N GLY A 145 -3.97 -34.87 4.16
CA GLY A 145 -4.72 -34.02 3.22
C GLY A 145 -3.88 -32.79 2.78
N SER A 146 -4.43 -31.99 1.89
CA SER A 146 -3.86 -30.71 1.49
C SER A 146 -4.85 -29.59 1.71
N VAL A 147 -4.35 -28.39 2.00
CA VAL A 147 -5.12 -27.14 1.98
C VAL A 147 -4.61 -26.29 0.82
N PRO A 148 -5.49 -25.62 0.05
CA PRO A 148 -5.05 -24.81 -1.10
C PRO A 148 -4.30 -23.55 -0.71
N CYS A 149 -4.50 -23.07 0.51
CA CYS A 149 -3.95 -21.83 1.02
C CYS A 149 -3.64 -21.98 2.51
N ASP A 150 -2.36 -22.05 2.84
CA ASP A 150 -1.90 -22.23 4.23
C ASP A 150 -2.38 -21.06 5.11
N ALA A 151 -2.33 -19.85 4.59
CA ALA A 151 -2.79 -18.66 5.32
C ALA A 151 -4.31 -18.67 5.61
N ALA A 152 -5.13 -19.35 4.79
CA ALA A 152 -6.56 -19.53 5.05
C ALA A 152 -6.81 -20.55 6.16
N ALA A 153 -5.97 -21.58 6.26
CA ALA A 153 -6.06 -22.61 7.28
C ALA A 153 -5.60 -22.13 8.68
N ASP A 154 -4.73 -21.13 8.72
CA ASP A 154 -4.35 -20.43 9.96
C ASP A 154 -5.51 -19.53 10.42
N SER A 155 -6.49 -20.14 11.05
CA SER A 155 -7.74 -19.46 11.40
C SER A 155 -7.62 -18.48 12.56
N ASN A 156 -6.61 -18.64 13.42
CA ASN A 156 -6.34 -17.76 14.56
C ASN A 156 -5.34 -16.64 14.26
N GLY A 157 -4.59 -16.73 13.14
CA GLY A 157 -3.65 -15.71 12.66
C GLY A 157 -2.32 -15.68 13.43
N ASP A 158 -1.85 -16.83 13.93
CA ASP A 158 -0.60 -16.92 14.69
C ASP A 158 0.62 -17.38 13.86
N ASP A 159 0.47 -17.48 12.53
CA ASP A 159 1.46 -17.95 11.56
C ASP A 159 1.86 -19.42 11.71
N ALA A 160 1.01 -20.24 12.32
CA ALA A 160 1.20 -21.67 12.41
C ALA A 160 -0.11 -22.42 12.07
N ILE A 161 -0.03 -23.56 11.38
CA ILE A 161 -1.22 -24.40 11.18
C ILE A 161 -1.13 -25.56 12.14
N ASP A 162 -1.97 -25.54 13.16
CA ASP A 162 -2.03 -26.59 14.16
C ASP A 162 -3.48 -26.82 14.69
N LEU A 163 -3.61 -27.58 15.78
CA LEU A 163 -4.91 -27.89 16.35
C LEU A 163 -5.64 -26.66 16.91
N SER A 164 -4.91 -25.59 17.26
CA SER A 164 -5.49 -24.37 17.81
C SER A 164 -6.36 -23.65 16.77
N ASP A 165 -6.05 -23.72 15.48
CA ASP A 165 -6.85 -23.17 14.40
C ASP A 165 -8.22 -23.83 14.32
N THR A 166 -8.21 -25.14 14.35
CA THR A 166 -9.46 -25.92 14.35
C THR A 166 -10.33 -25.57 15.56
N ILE A 167 -9.73 -25.50 16.76
CA ILE A 167 -10.45 -25.15 18.00
C ILE A 167 -10.96 -23.71 17.93
N TYR A 168 -10.16 -22.79 17.41
CA TYR A 168 -10.53 -21.39 17.25
C TYR A 168 -11.74 -21.24 16.33
N LEU A 169 -11.68 -21.87 15.15
CA LEU A 169 -12.74 -21.80 14.15
C LEU A 169 -14.04 -22.45 14.64
N LEU A 170 -13.96 -23.61 15.31
CA LEU A 170 -15.12 -24.23 15.96
C LEU A 170 -15.70 -23.35 17.07
N GLY A 171 -14.84 -22.67 17.83
CA GLY A 171 -15.27 -21.69 18.85
C GLY A 171 -16.05 -20.53 18.24
N TYR A 172 -15.61 -20.02 17.10
CA TYR A 172 -16.31 -18.99 16.34
C TYR A 172 -17.67 -19.50 15.80
N LEU A 173 -17.66 -20.65 15.12
CA LEU A 173 -18.86 -21.17 14.47
C LEU A 173 -19.97 -21.57 15.44
N PHE A 174 -19.63 -22.12 16.62
CA PHE A 174 -20.59 -22.73 17.53
C PHE A 174 -20.57 -22.19 18.97
N GLY A 175 -19.51 -21.51 19.36
CA GLY A 175 -19.28 -21.11 20.74
C GLY A 175 -19.36 -19.61 21.03
N ALA A 176 -19.78 -18.79 20.06
CA ALA A 176 -19.70 -17.32 20.13
C ALA A 176 -18.29 -16.79 20.42
N GLY A 177 -17.25 -17.50 19.96
CA GLY A 177 -15.87 -17.06 19.95
C GLY A 177 -15.67 -15.84 19.03
N ALA A 178 -14.47 -15.23 19.11
CA ALA A 178 -14.10 -14.14 18.22
C ALA A 178 -14.05 -14.64 16.76
N PRO A 179 -14.40 -13.79 15.78
CA PRO A 179 -14.23 -14.12 14.36
C PRO A 179 -12.74 -14.26 14.01
N PRO A 180 -12.39 -15.03 12.96
CA PRO A 180 -11.03 -15.02 12.42
C PRO A 180 -10.54 -13.58 12.18
N PRO A 181 -9.23 -13.29 12.42
CA PRO A 181 -8.68 -12.00 12.07
C PRO A 181 -8.68 -11.77 10.56
N ALA A 182 -8.42 -10.55 10.13
CA ALA A 182 -8.36 -10.22 8.70
C ALA A 182 -7.34 -11.13 7.95
N PRO A 183 -7.67 -11.47 6.69
CA PRO A 183 -8.87 -11.16 5.95
C PRO A 183 -10.02 -12.13 6.26
N HIS A 184 -11.08 -11.60 6.85
CA HIS A 184 -12.33 -12.28 7.16
C HIS A 184 -13.41 -11.22 7.45
N PRO A 185 -14.65 -11.34 6.98
CA PRO A 185 -15.21 -12.41 6.12
C PRO A 185 -15.00 -12.17 4.62
N ASN A 186 -14.30 -11.13 4.22
CA ASN A 186 -14.09 -10.77 2.82
C ASN A 186 -12.71 -11.21 2.36
N CYS A 187 -12.54 -11.31 1.03
CA CYS A 187 -11.24 -11.51 0.41
C CYS A 187 -10.25 -10.39 0.77
N GLY A 188 -9.01 -10.76 0.99
CA GLY A 188 -7.92 -9.85 1.21
C GLY A 188 -6.58 -10.57 1.22
N ALA A 189 -5.50 -9.82 1.08
CA ALA A 189 -4.15 -10.37 1.04
C ALA A 189 -3.65 -10.78 2.44
N ALA A 190 -2.76 -11.77 2.48
CA ALA A 190 -2.11 -12.19 3.71
C ALA A 190 -1.14 -11.13 4.23
N SER A 191 -1.17 -10.89 5.54
CA SER A 191 -0.04 -10.32 6.26
C SER A 191 0.48 -11.42 7.19
N GLY A 192 1.53 -12.14 6.79
CA GLY A 192 2.06 -13.23 7.60
C GLY A 192 3.07 -14.07 6.85
N ALA A 193 3.68 -15.03 7.55
CA ALA A 193 4.71 -15.90 7.00
C ALA A 193 4.15 -17.08 6.18
N LEU A 194 2.84 -17.38 6.32
CA LEU A 194 2.20 -18.48 5.61
C LEU A 194 1.77 -18.05 4.21
N GLY A 195 2.16 -18.84 3.22
CA GLY A 195 1.83 -18.62 1.83
C GLY A 195 0.40 -18.98 1.46
N CYS A 196 -0.02 -18.51 0.28
CA CYS A 196 -1.23 -18.94 -0.37
C CYS A 196 -0.91 -19.15 -1.85
N GLU A 197 -0.86 -20.41 -2.30
CA GLU A 197 -0.53 -20.68 -3.70
C GLU A 197 -1.67 -20.32 -4.64
N SER A 198 -2.90 -20.53 -4.20
CA SER A 198 -4.10 -20.18 -4.94
C SER A 198 -5.33 -20.20 -4.03
N PHE A 199 -6.27 -19.32 -4.32
CA PHE A 199 -7.54 -19.29 -3.61
C PHE A 199 -8.66 -18.94 -4.58
N ALA A 200 -9.30 -19.95 -5.15
CA ALA A 200 -10.28 -19.80 -6.22
C ALA A 200 -11.50 -18.92 -5.89
N PRO A 201 -11.99 -18.84 -4.64
CA PRO A 201 -13.12 -17.97 -4.30
C PRO A 201 -12.82 -16.47 -4.36
N CYS A 202 -11.54 -16.08 -4.28
CA CYS A 202 -11.11 -14.68 -4.43
C CYS A 202 -10.51 -14.51 -5.84
N PRO A 203 -11.09 -13.61 -6.69
CA PRO A 203 -10.68 -13.44 -8.07
C PRO A 203 -9.38 -12.66 -8.24
#